data_1c61f6550ed6929b952aee18f41f9aca
#
_entry.id   1c61f6550ed6929b952aee18f41f9aca
#
_cell.length_a   1.000
_cell.length_b   1.000
_cell.length_c   1.000
_cell.angle_alpha   90.00
_cell.angle_beta   90.00
_cell.angle_gamma   90.00
#
_symmetry.space_group_name_H-M   'P 1'
#
loop_
_entity.id
_entity.type
_entity.pdbx_description
1 polymer ?
#
loop_
_entity_poly.entity_id
_entity_poly.type
_entity_poly.pdbx_seq_one_letter_code
_entity_poly.pdbx_strand_id
1 'polypeptide(L)'
;MENQDREEGFESRMMRLVKKCHQEQRLIMNHVCIRVDDIGRTERLLTESFGIGKGGFTRVEGDLFKGEAFVSGAWVNDNFYLELMEPLEKQRLGYDTGCGAPIGHLSEIGFLTPNMDAELDRLSKLGWQVTDTLSSEFSREVKMDMEPSIGFPIELMEVKIRDK
;
A
#
# COMPACT_ATOMS: atom_id res chain seq x y z
N MET A 1 -29.01 21.79 -12.38
CA MET A 1 -27.56 21.91 -12.38
C MET A 1 -27.05 20.65 -11.68
N GLU A 2 -26.81 19.59 -12.45
CA GLU A 2 -26.24 18.34 -11.93
C GLU A 2 -24.75 18.59 -11.74
N ASN A 3 -24.31 18.60 -10.48
CA ASN A 3 -22.91 18.52 -10.13
C ASN A 3 -22.41 17.14 -10.58
N GLN A 4 -21.76 17.12 -11.73
CA GLN A 4 -20.89 16.01 -12.12
C GLN A 4 -19.61 16.11 -11.26
N ASP A 5 -19.69 15.72 -10.00
CA ASP A 5 -18.53 15.27 -9.25
C ASP A 5 -18.08 13.97 -9.93
N ARG A 6 -17.26 14.12 -10.99
CA ARG A 6 -16.48 12.98 -11.49
C ARG A 6 -15.63 12.52 -10.31
N GLU A 7 -15.97 11.36 -9.78
CA GLU A 7 -15.12 10.74 -8.75
C GLU A 7 -13.69 10.72 -9.26
N GLU A 8 -12.83 11.41 -8.54
CA GLU A 8 -11.40 11.47 -8.84
C GLU A 8 -10.84 10.05 -8.82
N GLY A 9 -10.25 9.61 -9.93
CA GLY A 9 -9.71 8.25 -10.06
C GLY A 9 -8.57 7.98 -9.06
N PHE A 10 -8.29 6.69 -8.84
CA PHE A 10 -7.26 6.23 -7.89
C PHE A 10 -5.91 6.93 -8.12
N GLU A 11 -5.44 6.98 -9.35
CA GLU A 11 -4.17 7.61 -9.71
C GLU A 11 -4.13 9.11 -9.39
N SER A 12 -5.21 9.83 -9.67
CA SER A 12 -5.28 11.26 -9.39
C SER A 12 -5.19 11.56 -7.90
N ARG A 13 -5.88 10.77 -7.08
CA ARG A 13 -5.81 10.87 -5.60
C ARG A 13 -4.41 10.54 -5.10
N MET A 14 -3.80 9.48 -5.62
CA MET A 14 -2.43 9.11 -5.26
C MET A 14 -1.45 10.25 -5.59
N MET A 15 -1.51 10.80 -6.80
CA MET A 15 -0.63 11.90 -7.20
C MET A 15 -0.83 13.17 -6.37
N ARG A 16 -2.05 13.42 -5.89
CA ARG A 16 -2.31 14.53 -4.95
C ARG A 16 -1.61 14.31 -3.61
N LEU A 17 -1.66 13.09 -3.07
CA LEU A 17 -0.94 12.75 -1.83
C LEU A 17 0.57 12.82 -2.01
N VAL A 18 1.10 12.35 -3.13
CA VAL A 18 2.52 12.45 -3.47
C VAL A 18 2.97 13.90 -3.49
N LYS A 19 2.24 14.76 -4.19
CA LYS A 19 2.54 16.21 -4.21
C LYS A 19 2.52 16.82 -2.81
N LYS A 20 1.52 16.46 -2.00
CA LYS A 20 1.42 16.91 -0.60
C LYS A 20 2.62 16.43 0.22
N CYS A 21 3.04 15.17 0.08
CA CYS A 21 4.19 14.61 0.74
C CYS A 21 5.47 15.40 0.41
N HIS A 22 5.71 15.70 -0.87
CA HIS A 22 6.84 16.51 -1.31
C HIS A 22 6.76 17.96 -0.84
N GLN A 23 5.58 18.58 -0.83
CA GLN A 23 5.40 19.95 -0.34
C GLN A 23 5.64 20.08 1.15
N GLU A 24 5.14 19.13 1.93
CA GLU A 24 5.25 19.13 3.40
C GLU A 24 6.57 18.54 3.89
N GLN A 25 7.38 17.93 3.01
CA GLN A 25 8.67 17.30 3.33
C GLN A 25 8.58 16.34 4.54
N ARG A 26 7.52 15.53 4.58
CA ARG A 26 7.29 14.57 5.68
C ARG A 26 6.66 13.27 5.18
N LEU A 27 6.78 12.23 6.00
CA LEU A 27 6.03 10.99 5.79
C LEU A 27 4.52 11.23 5.86
N ILE A 28 3.80 10.62 4.93
CA ILE A 28 2.33 10.57 4.96
C ILE A 28 1.90 9.10 4.95
N MET A 29 1.27 8.65 6.04
CA MET A 29 0.60 7.34 6.05
C MET A 29 -0.53 7.37 5.01
N ASN A 30 -0.48 6.47 4.05
CA ASN A 30 -1.42 6.46 2.93
C ASN A 30 -2.25 5.18 2.82
N HIS A 31 -1.79 4.05 3.36
CA HIS A 31 -2.56 2.82 3.31
C HIS A 31 -2.26 1.84 4.44
N VAL A 32 -3.14 0.89 4.58
CA VAL A 32 -2.88 -0.40 5.23
C VAL A 32 -3.19 -1.51 4.25
N CYS A 33 -2.40 -2.56 4.27
CA CYS A 33 -2.65 -3.78 3.54
C CYS A 33 -3.15 -4.88 4.48
N ILE A 34 -4.23 -5.55 4.09
CA ILE A 34 -4.81 -6.68 4.84
C ILE A 34 -4.75 -7.92 3.96
N ARG A 35 -4.23 -8.99 4.53
CA ARG A 35 -4.23 -10.30 3.88
C ARG A 35 -5.62 -10.92 3.96
N VAL A 36 -6.18 -11.30 2.82
CA VAL A 36 -7.51 -11.89 2.69
C VAL A 36 -7.46 -13.24 1.97
N ASP A 37 -8.47 -14.06 2.18
CA ASP A 37 -8.59 -15.37 1.54
C ASP A 37 -9.27 -15.29 0.16
N ASP A 38 -10.11 -14.30 -0.05
CA ASP A 38 -10.89 -14.06 -1.28
C ASP A 38 -11.13 -12.56 -1.41
N ILE A 39 -10.39 -11.94 -2.34
CA ILE A 39 -10.52 -10.50 -2.64
C ILE A 39 -11.95 -10.16 -3.07
N GLY A 40 -12.51 -10.93 -4.00
CA GLY A 40 -13.82 -10.61 -4.56
C GLY A 40 -14.95 -10.67 -3.53
N ARG A 41 -14.88 -11.61 -2.59
CA ARG A 41 -15.80 -11.68 -1.45
C ARG A 41 -15.60 -10.51 -0.51
N THR A 42 -14.36 -10.18 -0.20
CA THR A 42 -14.02 -9.10 0.73
C THR A 42 -14.41 -7.75 0.17
N GLU A 43 -14.15 -7.47 -1.11
CA GLU A 43 -14.59 -6.25 -1.80
C GLU A 43 -16.11 -6.06 -1.69
N ARG A 44 -16.90 -7.12 -1.97
CA ARG A 44 -18.37 -7.06 -1.84
C ARG A 44 -18.81 -6.74 -0.43
N LEU A 45 -18.27 -7.46 0.58
CA LEU A 45 -18.60 -7.23 1.98
C LEU A 45 -18.27 -5.81 2.45
N LEU A 46 -17.12 -5.28 2.07
CA LEU A 46 -16.69 -3.92 2.42
C LEU A 46 -17.59 -2.86 1.76
N THR A 47 -17.96 -3.08 0.51
CA THR A 47 -18.85 -2.16 -0.22
C THR A 47 -20.26 -2.18 0.33
N GLU A 48 -20.82 -3.35 0.57
CA GLU A 48 -22.20 -3.51 1.05
C GLU A 48 -22.37 -3.07 2.49
N SER A 49 -21.40 -3.40 3.38
CA SER A 49 -21.51 -3.13 4.80
C SER A 49 -21.05 -1.73 5.19
N PHE A 50 -20.04 -1.19 4.53
CA PHE A 50 -19.38 0.05 4.96
C PHE A 50 -19.29 1.11 3.86
N GLY A 51 -19.71 0.79 2.65
CA GLY A 51 -19.62 1.69 1.51
C GLY A 51 -18.19 1.94 1.00
N ILE A 52 -17.20 1.17 1.47
CA ILE A 52 -15.82 1.26 0.99
C ILE A 52 -15.78 0.70 -0.44
N GLY A 53 -15.13 1.44 -1.33
CA GLY A 53 -15.02 1.04 -2.73
C GLY A 53 -16.31 1.17 -3.54
N LYS A 54 -17.26 2.03 -3.15
CA LYS A 54 -18.45 2.33 -3.97
C LYS A 54 -18.10 2.82 -5.37
N GLY A 55 -16.98 3.54 -5.52
CA GLY A 55 -16.40 3.95 -6.81
C GLY A 55 -15.62 2.85 -7.53
N GLY A 56 -15.57 1.64 -6.97
CA GLY A 56 -14.82 0.51 -7.45
C GLY A 56 -13.50 0.31 -6.71
N PHE A 57 -13.06 -0.95 -6.71
CA PHE A 57 -11.71 -1.32 -6.29
C PHE A 57 -10.78 -1.28 -7.51
N THR A 58 -9.60 -0.72 -7.34
CA THR A 58 -8.54 -0.78 -8.35
C THR A 58 -7.73 -2.04 -8.11
N ARG A 59 -7.80 -2.97 -9.06
CA ARG A 59 -6.99 -4.19 -9.03
C ARG A 59 -5.68 -3.93 -9.73
N VAL A 60 -4.61 -4.39 -9.12
CA VAL A 60 -3.29 -4.41 -9.74
C VAL A 60 -3.10 -5.78 -10.36
N GLU A 61 -3.10 -5.83 -11.69
CA GLU A 61 -2.76 -7.02 -12.45
C GLU A 61 -1.27 -6.95 -12.80
N GLY A 62 -0.52 -7.97 -12.43
CA GLY A 62 0.88 -8.10 -12.81
C GLY A 62 1.83 -8.48 -11.68
N ASP A 63 3.10 -8.51 -12.00
CA ASP A 63 4.24 -9.05 -11.24
C ASP A 63 4.67 -8.16 -10.04
N LEU A 64 3.74 -7.41 -9.43
CA LEU A 64 4.06 -6.46 -8.37
C LEU A 64 4.65 -7.12 -7.12
N PHE A 65 4.37 -8.38 -6.90
CA PHE A 65 4.95 -9.16 -5.80
C PHE A 65 5.52 -10.49 -6.33
N LYS A 66 6.28 -10.44 -7.42
CA LYS A 66 6.86 -11.64 -8.06
C LYS A 66 5.78 -12.67 -8.50
N GLY A 67 4.58 -12.19 -8.86
CA GLY A 67 3.44 -13.05 -9.25
C GLY A 67 2.86 -13.87 -8.10
N GLU A 68 3.09 -13.50 -6.85
CA GLU A 68 2.73 -14.32 -5.69
C GLU A 68 1.41 -13.93 -5.02
N ALA A 69 0.80 -12.80 -5.40
CA ALA A 69 -0.48 -12.34 -4.84
C ALA A 69 -1.31 -11.54 -5.84
N PHE A 70 -2.63 -11.58 -5.66
CA PHE A 70 -3.52 -10.56 -6.21
C PHE A 70 -3.61 -9.40 -5.23
N VAL A 71 -3.60 -8.18 -5.75
CA VAL A 71 -3.72 -6.96 -4.95
C VAL A 71 -4.90 -6.13 -5.46
N SER A 72 -5.64 -5.55 -4.54
CA SER A 72 -6.78 -4.69 -4.83
C SER A 72 -6.87 -3.58 -3.80
N GLY A 73 -7.15 -2.35 -4.23
CA GLY A 73 -7.20 -1.20 -3.36
C GLY A 73 -8.41 -0.30 -3.59
N ALA A 74 -8.94 0.25 -2.50
CA ALA A 74 -10.01 1.25 -2.55
C ALA A 74 -9.77 2.39 -1.57
N TRP A 75 -10.09 3.61 -2.00
CA TRP A 75 -10.03 4.77 -1.13
C TRP A 75 -11.11 4.68 -0.03
N VAL A 76 -10.67 4.79 1.21
CA VAL A 76 -11.56 4.91 2.39
C VAL A 76 -11.95 6.37 2.59
N ASN A 77 -11.01 7.28 2.32
CA ASN A 77 -11.20 8.73 2.31
C ASN A 77 -10.15 9.40 1.41
N ASP A 78 -10.10 10.72 1.39
CA ASP A 78 -9.23 11.48 0.49
C ASP A 78 -7.72 11.27 0.69
N ASN A 79 -7.30 10.74 1.83
CA ASN A 79 -5.89 10.61 2.19
C ASN A 79 -5.45 9.19 2.49
N PHE A 80 -6.40 8.24 2.48
CA PHE A 80 -6.12 6.89 2.96
C PHE A 80 -6.88 5.85 2.14
N TYR A 81 -6.18 4.81 1.70
CA TYR A 81 -6.78 3.66 1.04
C TYR A 81 -6.56 2.36 1.81
N LEU A 82 -7.46 1.44 1.62
CA LEU A 82 -7.35 0.08 2.08
C LEU A 82 -6.86 -0.78 0.92
N GLU A 83 -5.81 -1.53 1.17
CA GLU A 83 -5.29 -2.53 0.26
C GLU A 83 -5.64 -3.93 0.74
N LEU A 84 -6.03 -4.78 -0.17
CA LEU A 84 -6.32 -6.19 0.06
C LEU A 84 -5.32 -7.02 -0.73
N MET A 85 -4.75 -8.03 -0.09
CA MET A 85 -3.80 -8.96 -0.69
C MET A 85 -4.32 -10.39 -0.56
N GLU A 86 -4.55 -11.07 -1.69
CA GLU A 86 -4.87 -12.49 -1.73
C GLU A 86 -3.68 -13.28 -2.25
N PRO A 87 -3.03 -14.13 -1.43
CA PRO A 87 -1.94 -14.97 -1.87
C PRO A 87 -2.38 -15.98 -2.93
N LEU A 88 -1.62 -16.14 -4.00
CA LEU A 88 -1.88 -17.16 -5.02
C LEU A 88 -1.74 -18.58 -4.48
N GLU A 89 -0.74 -18.82 -3.65
CA GLU A 89 -0.55 -20.08 -2.96
C GLU A 89 -1.05 -19.99 -1.52
N LYS A 90 -2.32 -20.33 -1.31
CA LYS A 90 -2.97 -20.28 0.02
C LYS A 90 -2.27 -21.10 1.11
N GLN A 91 -1.45 -22.09 0.72
CA GLN A 91 -0.72 -22.97 1.63
C GLN A 91 0.67 -22.46 2.02
N ARG A 92 1.19 -21.43 1.38
CA ARG A 92 2.46 -20.80 1.78
C ARG A 92 2.25 -19.96 3.03
N LEU A 93 2.31 -20.62 4.19
CA LEU A 93 2.29 -19.98 5.52
C LEU A 93 3.54 -19.13 5.80
N GLY A 94 4.47 -19.06 4.91
CA GLY A 94 5.68 -18.27 4.97
C GLY A 94 5.77 -17.39 3.75
N TYR A 95 4.83 -16.49 3.61
CA TYR A 95 4.89 -15.51 2.56
C TYR A 95 6.07 -14.56 2.84
N ASP A 96 7.14 -14.75 2.12
CA ASP A 96 8.40 -14.01 2.24
C ASP A 96 8.32 -12.59 1.63
N THR A 97 7.15 -11.98 1.71
CA THR A 97 7.01 -10.54 1.49
C THR A 97 7.28 -9.74 2.77
N GLY A 98 7.98 -10.36 3.72
CA GLY A 98 8.24 -9.75 5.02
C GLY A 98 7.07 -9.82 6.02
N CYS A 99 5.90 -10.30 5.57
CA CYS A 99 4.73 -10.40 6.42
C CYS A 99 4.23 -11.83 6.52
N GLY A 100 4.77 -12.66 7.32
CA GLY A 100 4.20 -13.97 7.67
C GLY A 100 2.80 -13.90 8.33
N ALA A 101 2.06 -12.79 8.11
CA ALA A 101 0.77 -12.55 8.72
C ALA A 101 -0.28 -13.56 8.23
N PRO A 102 -1.04 -14.20 9.12
CA PRO A 102 -2.17 -15.04 8.77
C PRO A 102 -3.24 -14.27 7.99
N ILE A 103 -4.14 -14.99 7.32
CA ILE A 103 -5.32 -14.41 6.67
C ILE A 103 -6.14 -13.61 7.69
N GLY A 104 -6.61 -12.43 7.28
CA GLY A 104 -7.35 -11.49 8.13
C GLY A 104 -6.49 -10.60 9.00
N HIS A 105 -5.16 -10.70 8.90
CA HIS A 105 -4.22 -9.88 9.65
C HIS A 105 -3.68 -8.72 8.81
N LEU A 106 -3.21 -7.69 9.51
CA LEU A 106 -2.49 -6.58 8.92
C LEU A 106 -1.21 -7.10 8.27
N SER A 107 -1.05 -6.86 6.99
CA SER A 107 0.14 -7.21 6.23
C SER A 107 1.23 -6.17 6.39
N GLU A 108 0.85 -4.90 6.27
CA GLU A 108 1.77 -3.78 6.36
C GLU A 108 1.04 -2.45 6.57
N ILE A 109 1.79 -1.45 6.97
CA ILE A 109 1.37 -0.05 6.99
C ILE A 109 2.25 0.71 6.01
N GLY A 110 1.63 1.37 5.03
CA GLY A 110 2.33 2.10 3.98
C GLY A 110 2.44 3.60 4.24
N PHE A 111 3.58 4.15 3.88
CA PHE A 111 3.90 5.57 4.01
C PHE A 111 4.50 6.09 2.70
N LEU A 112 3.99 7.21 2.22
CA LEU A 112 4.68 8.01 1.21
C LEU A 112 5.85 8.76 1.84
N THR A 113 6.98 8.78 1.15
CA THR A 113 8.16 9.56 1.53
C THR A 113 8.57 10.50 0.40
N PRO A 114 9.01 11.74 0.71
CA PRO A 114 9.58 12.64 -0.29
C PRO A 114 11.04 12.32 -0.61
N ASN A 115 11.71 11.51 0.24
CA ASN A 115 13.11 11.16 0.09
C ASN A 115 13.39 9.81 0.76
N MET A 116 13.43 8.76 -0.06
CA MET A 116 13.64 7.39 0.40
C MET A 116 14.96 7.21 1.15
N ASP A 117 16.05 7.73 0.60
CA ASP A 117 17.37 7.49 1.18
C ASP A 117 17.52 8.15 2.56
N ALA A 118 16.96 9.36 2.73
CA ALA A 118 16.95 10.02 4.03
C ALA A 118 16.12 9.26 5.07
N GLU A 119 14.96 8.69 4.67
CA GLU A 119 14.13 7.91 5.58
C GLU A 119 14.76 6.56 5.92
N LEU A 120 15.38 5.88 4.97
CA LEU A 120 16.12 4.65 5.23
C LEU A 120 17.26 4.87 6.21
N ASP A 121 18.05 5.95 6.04
CA ASP A 121 19.13 6.32 6.97
C ASP A 121 18.59 6.63 8.37
N ARG A 122 17.47 7.36 8.45
CA ARG A 122 16.84 7.71 9.73
C ARG A 122 16.30 6.48 10.45
N LEU A 123 15.57 5.61 9.74
CA LEU A 123 14.93 4.43 10.33
C LEU A 123 15.94 3.36 10.70
N SER A 124 17.01 3.16 9.89
CA SER A 124 18.06 2.20 10.23
C SER A 124 18.79 2.56 11.52
N LYS A 125 18.98 3.84 11.81
CA LYS A 125 19.53 4.32 13.09
C LYS A 125 18.62 4.03 14.29
N LEU A 126 17.33 3.78 14.05
CA LEU A 126 16.35 3.38 15.06
C LEU A 126 16.18 1.86 15.15
N GLY A 127 16.95 1.06 14.39
CA GLY A 127 16.92 -0.39 14.42
C GLY A 127 16.02 -1.04 13.37
N TRP A 128 15.41 -0.27 12.47
CA TRP A 128 14.66 -0.82 11.34
C TRP A 128 15.60 -1.39 10.28
N GLN A 129 15.24 -2.53 9.73
CA GLN A 129 16.02 -3.25 8.72
C GLN A 129 15.19 -3.41 7.44
N VAL A 130 15.84 -3.22 6.29
CA VAL A 130 15.21 -3.48 4.99
C VAL A 130 15.01 -4.99 4.84
N THR A 131 13.78 -5.39 4.56
CA THR A 131 13.41 -6.79 4.33
C THR A 131 13.14 -7.09 2.86
N ASP A 132 12.63 -6.10 2.11
CA ASP A 132 12.39 -6.22 0.67
C ASP A 132 12.47 -4.87 -0.02
N THR A 133 12.71 -4.88 -1.33
CA THR A 133 12.76 -3.68 -2.17
C THR A 133 12.18 -3.97 -3.54
N LEU A 134 11.23 -3.15 -3.94
CA LEU A 134 10.68 -3.11 -5.30
C LEU A 134 11.00 -1.76 -5.93
N SER A 135 11.43 -1.76 -7.19
CA SER A 135 11.70 -0.53 -7.92
C SER A 135 11.16 -0.62 -9.34
N SER A 136 10.51 0.44 -9.76
CA SER A 136 10.04 0.65 -11.13
C SER A 136 10.59 1.96 -11.69
N GLU A 137 10.22 2.28 -12.93
CA GLU A 137 10.52 3.61 -13.48
C GLU A 137 9.75 4.74 -12.77
N PHE A 138 8.64 4.40 -12.07
CA PHE A 138 7.71 5.37 -11.46
C PHE A 138 7.86 5.47 -9.94
N SER A 139 8.23 4.38 -9.28
CA SER A 139 8.28 4.29 -7.82
C SER A 139 9.47 3.48 -7.32
N ARG A 140 9.82 3.71 -6.07
CA ARG A 140 10.65 2.85 -5.26
C ARG A 140 9.89 2.55 -3.99
N GLU A 141 9.76 1.26 -3.68
CA GLU A 141 9.06 0.75 -2.50
C GLU A 141 10.03 -0.09 -1.70
N VAL A 142 10.06 0.13 -0.39
CA VAL A 142 10.96 -0.56 0.51
C VAL A 142 10.19 -1.01 1.73
N LYS A 143 10.21 -2.32 2.00
CA LYS A 143 9.67 -2.89 3.22
C LYS A 143 10.73 -2.94 4.29
N MET A 144 10.35 -2.60 5.51
CA MET A 144 11.23 -2.60 6.67
C MET A 144 10.51 -3.22 7.87
N ASP A 145 11.25 -3.95 8.68
CA ASP A 145 10.79 -4.49 9.96
C ASP A 145 11.86 -4.27 11.03
N MET A 146 11.52 -4.49 12.28
CA MET A 146 12.45 -4.43 13.41
C MET A 146 12.85 -5.84 13.84
N GLU A 147 13.99 -5.96 14.51
CA GLU A 147 14.36 -7.19 15.20
C GLU A 147 14.46 -6.94 16.72
N PRO A 148 13.58 -7.56 17.55
CA PRO A 148 12.47 -8.43 17.16
C PRO A 148 11.35 -7.68 16.45
N SER A 149 10.64 -8.36 15.53
CA SER A 149 9.52 -7.77 14.79
C SER A 149 8.44 -7.22 15.73
N ILE A 150 7.87 -6.08 15.35
CA ILE A 150 6.70 -5.51 16.05
C ILE A 150 5.38 -6.14 15.62
N GLY A 151 5.42 -7.16 14.75
CA GLY A 151 4.27 -7.94 14.30
C GLY A 151 3.74 -7.56 12.91
N PHE A 152 4.27 -6.52 12.31
CA PHE A 152 4.02 -6.13 10.92
C PHE A 152 5.16 -5.26 10.39
N PRO A 153 5.52 -5.36 9.11
CA PRO A 153 6.45 -4.45 8.47
C PRO A 153 5.79 -3.10 8.17
N ILE A 154 6.61 -2.10 7.96
CA ILE A 154 6.22 -0.88 7.28
C ILE A 154 6.66 -0.92 5.82
N GLU A 155 5.91 -0.24 4.96
CA GLU A 155 6.31 0.03 3.59
C GLU A 155 6.56 1.53 3.41
N LEU A 156 7.71 1.87 2.85
CA LEU A 156 8.01 3.20 2.37
C LEU A 156 7.84 3.22 0.86
N MET A 157 7.11 4.21 0.34
CA MET A 157 6.91 4.41 -1.09
C MET A 157 7.37 5.82 -1.48
N GLU A 158 8.34 5.90 -2.38
CA GLU A 158 8.74 7.13 -3.05
C GLU A 158 8.26 7.10 -4.50
N VAL A 159 7.37 8.00 -4.86
CA VAL A 159 6.86 8.14 -6.22
C VAL A 159 7.56 9.29 -6.91
N LYS A 160 8.14 9.03 -8.07
CA LYS A 160 8.85 10.04 -8.86
C LYS A 160 7.85 10.99 -9.52
N ILE A 161 7.93 12.26 -9.18
CA ILE A 161 7.17 13.30 -9.88
C ILE A 161 7.90 13.56 -11.20
N ARG A 162 7.23 13.26 -12.33
CA ARG A 162 7.75 13.68 -13.63
C ARG A 162 7.33 15.13 -13.86
N ASP A 163 8.30 16.02 -13.93
CA ASP A 163 8.07 17.35 -14.47
C ASP A 163 7.62 17.20 -15.93
N LYS A 164 6.46 17.76 -16.26
CA LYS A 164 5.94 17.80 -17.63
C LYS A 164 6.55 18.96 -18.39
#